data_adb8f7529c3b8c3da7ee0275df6bd524
#
_entry.id   adb8f7529c3b8c3da7ee0275df6bd524
#
_cell.length_a   1.000
_cell.length_b   1.000
_cell.length_c   1.000
_cell.angle_alpha   90.00
_cell.angle_beta   90.00
_cell.angle_gamma   90.00
#
_symmetry.space_group_name_H-M   'P 1'
#
loop_
_entity.id
_entity.type
_entity.pdbx_description
1 polymer ?
#
loop_
_entity_poly.entity_id
_entity_poly.type
_entity_poly.pdbx_seq_one_letter_code
_entity_poly.pdbx_strand_id
1 'polypeptide(L)'
;MKWNEVIGQDSLKEQLKEMVQHNRLSHALLLLGGEGVGALPLALAMAQYMVCEKVAGKQSDANGGASLFGEEEPASAVDINESCGTCPACQKAAQLIHPDIHFSYPTVTKKPGEKPIATDFITEWREFVKFNPYGNLFDWIESIKEKENSQGKITAEECNDIIRKLSLKSFESEYKILILWMPEMMGAEGNKLLKLIEEPPANTLFILVAKNEAQILPTIISRCQLIKVPSLSAANIETALIERNHSDASTARQISLIADGSYREALQLSQHAEEDWQALLREWLNATLKYGPVAQVKWVDEMSKLGREKQKQFLLYFNHLLEMSMRLRILGDAVAIGEKERDFAARLNRIATIEQQEAIVQELDRAGYHIERNANAKILFHALTIKLYHIIQDKMVFLNN
;
A
#
# COMPACT_ATOMS: atom_id res chain seq x y z
N MET A 1 10.46 10.25 -7.98
CA MET A 1 10.18 8.82 -8.29
C MET A 1 9.91 8.69 -9.77
N LYS A 2 10.60 7.78 -10.46
CA LYS A 2 10.42 7.49 -11.88
C LYS A 2 9.54 6.26 -12.08
N TRP A 3 9.05 6.03 -13.31
CA TRP A 3 8.27 4.84 -13.63
C TRP A 3 9.03 3.53 -13.40
N ASN A 4 10.34 3.51 -13.72
CA ASN A 4 11.19 2.34 -13.50
C ASN A 4 11.47 2.05 -12.01
N GLU A 5 11.26 3.01 -11.12
CA GLU A 5 11.37 2.83 -9.67
C GLU A 5 10.10 2.23 -9.06
N VAL A 6 8.99 2.17 -9.79
CA VAL A 6 7.75 1.53 -9.34
C VAL A 6 7.83 0.02 -9.62
N ILE A 7 7.60 -0.79 -8.59
CA ILE A 7 7.64 -2.26 -8.70
C ILE A 7 6.47 -2.75 -9.54
N GLY A 8 6.74 -3.57 -10.54
CA GLY A 8 5.71 -4.15 -11.40
C GLY A 8 4.82 -3.10 -12.06
N GLN A 9 3.52 -3.41 -12.22
CA GLN A 9 2.48 -2.52 -12.75
C GLN A 9 2.73 -2.05 -14.20
N ASP A 10 3.45 -2.83 -15.03
CA ASP A 10 3.94 -2.37 -16.33
C ASP A 10 2.82 -1.97 -17.29
N SER A 11 1.77 -2.77 -17.38
CA SER A 11 0.59 -2.43 -18.19
C SER A 11 -0.08 -1.12 -17.78
N LEU A 12 -0.16 -0.88 -16.45
CA LEU A 12 -0.77 0.34 -15.91
C LEU A 12 0.13 1.57 -16.12
N LYS A 13 1.45 1.40 -16.00
CA LYS A 13 2.42 2.45 -16.34
C LYS A 13 2.27 2.90 -17.77
N GLU A 14 2.19 1.96 -18.74
CA GLU A 14 1.99 2.27 -20.15
C GLU A 14 0.65 2.99 -20.36
N GLN A 15 -0.43 2.50 -19.79
CA GLN A 15 -1.73 3.15 -19.87
C GLN A 15 -1.69 4.61 -19.36
N LEU A 16 -1.05 4.85 -18.22
CA LEU A 16 -0.94 6.20 -17.65
C LEU A 16 -0.08 7.12 -18.52
N LYS A 17 1.02 6.61 -19.08
CA LYS A 17 1.86 7.35 -20.04
C LYS A 17 1.07 7.74 -21.30
N GLU A 18 0.36 6.79 -21.90
CA GLU A 18 -0.49 7.04 -23.06
C GLU A 18 -1.56 8.10 -22.78
N MET A 19 -2.18 8.07 -21.60
CA MET A 19 -3.15 9.09 -21.21
C MET A 19 -2.53 10.49 -21.19
N VAL A 20 -1.30 10.62 -20.66
CA VAL A 20 -0.57 11.90 -20.65
C VAL A 20 -0.17 12.33 -22.06
N GLN A 21 0.46 11.45 -22.83
CA GLN A 21 0.99 11.75 -24.17
C GLN A 21 -0.10 12.14 -25.18
N HIS A 22 -1.28 11.52 -25.07
CA HIS A 22 -2.41 11.81 -25.97
C HIS A 22 -3.37 12.87 -25.44
N ASN A 23 -3.01 13.55 -24.34
CA ASN A 23 -3.86 14.56 -23.68
C ASN A 23 -5.28 14.05 -23.36
N ARG A 24 -5.39 12.80 -22.92
CA ARG A 24 -6.64 12.10 -22.56
C ARG A 24 -6.81 11.93 -21.05
N LEU A 25 -6.22 12.83 -20.29
CA LEU A 25 -6.32 12.81 -18.85
C LEU A 25 -7.67 13.38 -18.39
N SER A 26 -8.36 12.63 -17.55
CA SER A 26 -9.42 13.22 -16.72
C SER A 26 -8.79 14.18 -15.71
N HIS A 27 -9.46 15.25 -15.37
CA HIS A 27 -9.02 16.19 -14.34
C HIS A 27 -8.93 15.58 -12.93
N ALA A 28 -9.57 14.45 -12.69
CA ALA A 28 -9.51 13.72 -11.44
C ALA A 28 -9.38 12.20 -11.69
N LEU A 29 -8.31 11.62 -11.17
CA LEU A 29 -8.03 10.19 -11.20
C LEU A 29 -8.16 9.61 -9.80
N LEU A 30 -8.77 8.44 -9.67
CA LEU A 30 -8.82 7.66 -8.44
C LEU A 30 -8.04 6.36 -8.64
N LEU A 31 -6.80 6.31 -8.14
CA LEU A 31 -5.97 5.10 -8.10
C LEU A 31 -6.44 4.25 -6.90
N LEU A 32 -7.14 3.17 -7.19
CA LEU A 32 -7.70 2.27 -6.19
C LEU A 32 -6.93 0.96 -6.14
N GLY A 33 -6.27 0.68 -5.04
CA GLY A 33 -5.50 -0.56 -4.85
C GLY A 33 -5.28 -0.88 -3.38
N GLY A 34 -5.02 -2.15 -3.07
CA GLY A 34 -4.71 -2.61 -1.74
C GLY A 34 -3.46 -1.96 -1.14
N GLU A 35 -3.18 -2.28 0.11
CA GLU A 35 -1.96 -1.80 0.77
C GLU A 35 -0.71 -2.43 0.14
N GLY A 36 0.33 -1.64 -0.07
CA GLY A 36 1.62 -2.13 -0.57
C GLY A 36 1.67 -2.51 -2.05
N VAL A 37 0.59 -2.27 -2.85
CA VAL A 37 0.56 -2.60 -4.30
C VAL A 37 1.23 -1.54 -5.18
N GLY A 38 1.56 -0.37 -4.62
CA GLY A 38 2.28 0.69 -5.35
C GLY A 38 1.42 1.82 -5.90
N ALA A 39 0.19 2.03 -5.39
CA ALA A 39 -0.68 3.13 -5.85
C ALA A 39 -0.06 4.52 -5.59
N LEU A 40 0.53 4.77 -4.41
CA LEU A 40 1.24 6.02 -4.12
C LEU A 40 2.50 6.18 -4.98
N PRO A 41 3.40 5.19 -5.11
CA PRO A 41 4.48 5.21 -6.07
C PRO A 41 4.08 5.57 -7.50
N LEU A 42 2.98 5.00 -8.00
CA LEU A 42 2.44 5.33 -9.34
C LEU A 42 2.02 6.80 -9.45
N ALA A 43 1.31 7.32 -8.43
CA ALA A 43 0.90 8.73 -8.39
C ALA A 43 2.12 9.68 -8.40
N LEU A 44 3.17 9.35 -7.64
CA LEU A 44 4.40 10.12 -7.59
C LEU A 44 5.16 10.08 -8.91
N ALA A 45 5.26 8.90 -9.54
CA ALA A 45 5.92 8.74 -10.83
C ALA A 45 5.17 9.50 -11.93
N MET A 46 3.85 9.43 -11.94
CA MET A 46 3.01 10.19 -12.85
C MET A 46 3.18 11.70 -12.69
N ALA A 47 3.17 12.20 -11.46
CA ALA A 47 3.37 13.61 -11.17
C ALA A 47 4.76 14.08 -11.65
N GLN A 48 5.83 13.33 -11.37
CA GLN A 48 7.17 13.66 -11.86
C GLN A 48 7.27 13.61 -13.39
N TYR A 49 6.60 12.65 -14.02
CA TYR A 49 6.57 12.54 -15.47
C TYR A 49 5.91 13.76 -16.12
N MET A 50 4.78 14.21 -15.58
CA MET A 50 4.02 15.36 -16.10
C MET A 50 4.74 16.69 -15.95
N VAL A 51 5.54 16.89 -14.89
CA VAL A 51 6.31 18.14 -14.70
C VAL A 51 7.69 18.09 -15.37
N CYS A 52 8.09 16.95 -15.93
CA CYS A 52 9.38 16.82 -16.57
C CYS A 52 9.50 17.74 -17.79
N GLU A 53 10.47 18.66 -17.78
CA GLU A 53 10.68 19.64 -18.85
C GLU A 53 10.92 19.00 -20.22
N LYS A 54 11.58 17.84 -20.28
CA LYS A 54 11.81 17.10 -21.52
C LYS A 54 10.53 16.46 -22.06
N VAL A 55 9.69 15.92 -21.17
CA VAL A 55 8.40 15.34 -21.57
C VAL A 55 7.42 16.43 -22.00
N ALA A 56 7.44 17.59 -21.34
CA ALA A 56 6.62 18.75 -21.69
C ALA A 56 7.10 19.50 -22.95
N GLY A 57 8.17 19.04 -23.61
CA GLY A 57 8.73 19.72 -24.79
C GLY A 57 9.43 21.04 -24.50
N LYS A 58 9.59 21.40 -23.22
CA LYS A 58 10.36 22.55 -22.77
C LYS A 58 11.85 22.18 -22.73
N GLN A 59 12.49 22.07 -23.90
CA GLN A 59 13.95 22.07 -23.91
C GLN A 59 14.41 23.42 -23.40
N SER A 60 15.12 23.42 -22.27
CA SER A 60 15.81 24.61 -21.80
C SER A 60 16.88 24.95 -22.84
N ASP A 61 16.70 26.06 -23.53
CA ASP A 61 17.75 26.74 -24.33
C ASP A 61 18.96 27.19 -23.47
N ALA A 62 19.18 26.54 -22.33
CA ALA A 62 20.16 26.95 -21.32
C ALA A 62 21.60 26.63 -21.72
N ASN A 63 21.87 26.18 -22.96
CA ASN A 63 23.23 26.13 -23.53
C ASN A 63 23.26 26.36 -25.05
N GLY A 64 22.31 27.10 -25.57
CA GLY A 64 22.35 27.60 -26.95
C GLY A 64 23.25 28.85 -27.06
N GLY A 65 24.52 28.69 -26.80
CA GLY A 65 25.49 29.56 -27.47
C GLY A 65 25.32 29.22 -28.95
N ALA A 66 24.78 30.18 -29.73
CA ALA A 66 24.71 30.03 -31.17
C ALA A 66 26.15 29.72 -31.68
N SER A 67 26.36 28.46 -32.03
CA SER A 67 27.53 28.04 -32.77
C SER A 67 27.42 28.67 -34.15
N LEU A 68 28.23 29.63 -34.47
CA LEU A 68 28.27 30.28 -35.76
C LEU A 68 28.81 29.38 -36.86
N PHE A 69 29.21 28.15 -36.52
CA PHE A 69 29.70 27.13 -37.46
C PHE A 69 29.00 25.82 -37.14
N GLY A 70 27.95 25.55 -37.91
CA GLY A 70 27.07 24.40 -37.68
C GLY A 70 27.79 23.06 -37.84
N GLU A 71 27.58 22.22 -36.89
CA GLU A 71 27.28 20.81 -37.00
C GLU A 71 26.19 20.55 -35.98
N GLU A 72 24.93 20.47 -36.44
CA GLU A 72 23.83 19.96 -35.61
C GLU A 72 24.11 18.46 -35.39
N GLU A 73 24.68 18.13 -34.25
CA GLU A 73 24.54 16.75 -33.75
C GLU A 73 23.04 16.44 -33.68
N PRO A 74 22.58 15.31 -34.30
CA PRO A 74 21.19 14.94 -34.23
C PRO A 74 20.79 14.85 -32.79
N ALA A 75 19.84 15.68 -32.35
CA ALA A 75 19.26 15.64 -31.01
C ALA A 75 18.92 14.18 -30.75
N SER A 76 19.59 13.55 -29.79
CA SER A 76 19.29 12.18 -29.39
C SER A 76 17.80 12.10 -29.12
N ALA A 77 17.08 11.18 -29.77
CA ALA A 77 15.65 11.02 -29.66
C ALA A 77 15.32 10.99 -28.17
N VAL A 78 14.59 12.02 -27.71
CA VAL A 78 14.21 12.12 -26.29
C VAL A 78 13.30 10.93 -26.03
N ASP A 79 13.71 10.03 -25.15
CA ASP A 79 12.86 8.95 -24.69
C ASP A 79 11.73 9.57 -23.88
N ILE A 80 10.58 9.77 -24.52
CA ILE A 80 9.38 10.31 -23.89
C ILE A 80 8.68 9.30 -22.98
N ASN A 81 9.18 8.05 -22.91
CA ASN A 81 8.60 7.00 -22.11
C ASN A 81 8.97 7.10 -20.62
N GLU A 82 9.98 7.93 -20.27
CA GLU A 82 10.41 8.11 -18.87
C GLU A 82 10.73 9.58 -18.56
N SER A 83 10.50 9.98 -17.31
CA SER A 83 10.97 11.28 -16.82
C SER A 83 12.50 11.31 -16.78
N CYS A 84 13.13 12.40 -17.23
CA CYS A 84 14.58 12.44 -17.37
C CYS A 84 15.35 12.32 -16.05
N GLY A 85 14.74 12.72 -14.93
CA GLY A 85 15.35 12.70 -13.59
C GLY A 85 16.46 13.76 -13.37
N THR A 86 16.87 14.49 -14.40
CA THR A 86 18.01 15.42 -14.36
C THR A 86 17.63 16.89 -14.47
N CYS A 87 16.47 17.22 -15.08
CA CYS A 87 16.03 18.61 -15.14
C CYS A 87 15.61 19.15 -13.75
N PRO A 88 15.63 20.48 -13.53
CA PRO A 88 15.26 21.09 -12.26
C PRO A 88 13.88 20.65 -11.74
N ALA A 89 12.88 20.54 -12.61
CA ALA A 89 11.55 20.07 -12.24
C ALA A 89 11.55 18.61 -11.73
N CYS A 90 12.27 17.69 -12.41
CA CYS A 90 12.44 16.32 -11.94
C CYS A 90 13.16 16.24 -10.60
N GLN A 91 14.22 17.02 -10.39
CA GLN A 91 14.96 17.04 -9.12
C GLN A 91 14.09 17.53 -7.97
N LYS A 92 13.31 18.61 -8.18
CA LYS A 92 12.35 19.12 -7.19
C LYS A 92 11.23 18.09 -6.92
N ALA A 93 10.69 17.45 -7.95
CA ALA A 93 9.66 16.43 -7.82
C ALA A 93 10.16 15.20 -7.04
N ALA A 94 11.39 14.74 -7.31
CA ALA A 94 12.01 13.63 -6.60
C ALA A 94 12.22 13.92 -5.09
N GLN A 95 12.44 15.20 -4.73
CA GLN A 95 12.57 15.66 -3.35
C GLN A 95 11.23 16.08 -2.71
N LEU A 96 10.10 15.96 -3.43
CA LEU A 96 8.76 16.40 -3.00
C LEU A 96 8.71 17.90 -2.63
N ILE A 97 9.45 18.74 -3.39
CA ILE A 97 9.53 20.22 -3.21
C ILE A 97 9.11 20.98 -4.46
N HIS A 98 8.56 20.30 -5.48
CA HIS A 98 8.09 20.98 -6.67
C HIS A 98 6.90 21.88 -6.35
N PRO A 99 6.92 23.18 -6.72
CA PRO A 99 5.90 24.15 -6.30
C PRO A 99 4.50 23.84 -6.81
N ASP A 100 4.38 23.16 -7.96
CA ASP A 100 3.11 22.81 -8.59
C ASP A 100 2.65 21.37 -8.28
N ILE A 101 3.38 20.62 -7.43
CA ILE A 101 2.94 19.33 -6.90
C ILE A 101 2.59 19.49 -5.43
N HIS A 102 1.32 19.39 -5.13
CA HIS A 102 0.78 19.51 -3.79
C HIS A 102 0.43 18.15 -3.22
N PHE A 103 0.60 18.01 -1.91
CA PHE A 103 0.29 16.78 -1.18
C PHE A 103 -0.76 17.05 -0.12
N SER A 104 -1.69 16.13 0.01
CA SER A 104 -2.63 16.07 1.13
C SER A 104 -2.72 14.62 1.63
N TYR A 105 -2.70 14.46 2.93
CA TYR A 105 -2.65 13.18 3.62
C TYR A 105 -3.20 13.32 5.03
N PRO A 106 -3.59 12.21 5.68
CA PRO A 106 -4.11 12.25 7.05
C PRO A 106 -3.09 12.81 8.04
N THR A 107 -3.53 13.70 8.90
CA THR A 107 -2.72 14.31 9.97
C THR A 107 -3.26 13.95 11.35
N VAL A 108 -2.44 14.11 12.39
CA VAL A 108 -2.83 13.90 13.78
C VAL A 108 -2.83 15.20 14.55
N THR A 109 -3.77 15.36 15.48
CA THR A 109 -3.83 16.54 16.36
C THR A 109 -2.78 16.39 17.46
N LYS A 110 -1.79 17.27 17.51
CA LYS A 110 -0.76 17.30 18.57
C LYS A 110 -1.30 17.89 19.86
N LYS A 111 -2.02 19.01 19.78
CA LYS A 111 -2.60 19.69 20.94
C LYS A 111 -4.12 19.81 20.83
N PRO A 112 -4.87 19.74 21.95
CA PRO A 112 -6.30 19.95 21.94
C PRO A 112 -6.68 21.29 21.31
N GLY A 113 -7.64 21.28 20.38
CA GLY A 113 -8.12 22.48 19.67
C GLY A 113 -7.35 22.85 18.41
N GLU A 114 -6.19 22.26 18.14
CA GLU A 114 -5.49 22.43 16.87
C GLU A 114 -6.21 21.68 15.75
N LYS A 115 -6.16 22.27 14.56
CA LYS A 115 -6.69 21.70 13.32
C LYS A 115 -5.55 21.61 12.32
N PRO A 116 -4.70 20.57 12.42
CA PRO A 116 -3.50 20.44 11.63
C PRO A 116 -3.84 20.29 10.14
N ILE A 117 -2.96 20.80 9.30
CA ILE A 117 -2.96 20.63 7.85
C ILE A 117 -1.74 19.83 7.41
N ALA A 118 -1.79 19.27 6.19
CA ALA A 118 -0.70 18.45 5.66
C ALA A 118 0.64 19.19 5.64
N THR A 119 0.64 20.50 5.42
CA THR A 119 1.87 21.32 5.41
C THR A 119 2.61 21.30 6.75
N ASP A 120 1.91 21.11 7.87
CA ASP A 120 2.51 21.07 9.21
C ASP A 120 3.39 19.81 9.43
N PHE A 121 3.22 18.80 8.56
CA PHE A 121 3.93 17.51 8.61
C PHE A 121 4.72 17.24 7.33
N ILE A 122 5.03 18.28 6.54
CA ILE A 122 5.64 18.08 5.22
C ILE A 122 7.06 17.47 5.30
N THR A 123 7.78 17.73 6.38
CA THR A 123 9.12 17.16 6.58
C THR A 123 9.02 15.67 6.82
N GLU A 124 8.16 15.26 7.74
CA GLU A 124 7.91 13.86 8.07
C GLU A 124 7.33 13.11 6.86
N TRP A 125 6.46 13.76 6.08
CA TRP A 125 5.93 13.20 4.84
C TRP A 125 7.01 12.90 3.80
N ARG A 126 7.95 13.82 3.62
CA ARG A 126 9.09 13.62 2.70
C ARG A 126 9.96 12.45 3.14
N GLU A 127 10.23 12.32 4.42
CA GLU A 127 10.96 11.18 4.98
C GLU A 127 10.19 9.88 4.80
N PHE A 128 8.90 9.88 5.14
CA PHE A 128 8.04 8.72 4.96
C PHE A 128 8.03 8.23 3.51
N VAL A 129 7.75 9.10 2.55
CA VAL A 129 7.72 8.74 1.13
C VAL A 129 9.09 8.28 0.62
N LYS A 130 10.18 8.87 1.12
CA LYS A 130 11.54 8.48 0.72
C LYS A 130 11.92 7.08 1.19
N PHE A 131 11.57 6.73 2.43
CA PHE A 131 12.01 5.47 3.04
C PHE A 131 10.95 4.37 2.95
N ASN A 132 9.68 4.72 2.88
CA ASN A 132 8.57 3.77 2.88
C ASN A 132 7.44 4.15 1.90
N PRO A 133 7.72 4.30 0.59
CA PRO A 133 6.72 4.72 -0.40
C PRO A 133 5.58 3.71 -0.60
N TYR A 134 5.75 2.46 -0.18
CA TYR A 134 4.74 1.40 -0.17
C TYR A 134 4.02 1.26 1.17
N GLY A 135 4.35 2.11 2.15
CA GLY A 135 3.76 2.11 3.48
C GLY A 135 2.26 2.41 3.47
N ASN A 136 1.59 1.99 4.53
CA ASN A 136 0.17 2.22 4.72
C ASN A 136 -0.11 3.35 5.73
N LEU A 137 -1.40 3.59 6.01
CA LEU A 137 -1.83 4.61 6.96
C LEU A 137 -1.27 4.38 8.37
N PHE A 138 -1.15 3.12 8.79
CA PHE A 138 -0.60 2.80 10.11
C PHE A 138 0.87 3.21 10.19
N ASP A 139 1.70 2.85 9.21
CA ASP A 139 3.12 3.21 9.17
C ASP A 139 3.31 4.74 9.20
N TRP A 140 2.46 5.46 8.47
CA TRP A 140 2.47 6.91 8.45
C TRP A 140 2.09 7.51 9.81
N ILE A 141 0.99 7.06 10.41
CA ILE A 141 0.55 7.58 11.71
C ILE A 141 1.57 7.24 12.80
N GLU A 142 2.18 6.05 12.77
CA GLU A 142 3.28 5.70 13.67
C GLU A 142 4.45 6.68 13.59
N SER A 143 4.78 7.16 12.40
CA SER A 143 5.91 8.09 12.20
C SER A 143 5.64 9.51 12.73
N ILE A 144 4.37 9.92 12.88
CA ILE A 144 4.00 11.29 13.28
C ILE A 144 3.24 11.38 14.62
N LYS A 145 2.86 10.25 15.21
CA LYS A 145 2.08 10.24 16.46
C LYS A 145 2.93 10.64 17.66
N GLU A 146 2.31 11.40 18.57
CA GLU A 146 2.84 11.65 19.92
C GLU A 146 2.15 10.81 20.99
N LYS A 147 0.95 10.26 20.68
CA LYS A 147 0.14 9.46 21.60
C LYS A 147 -0.24 8.13 20.96
N GLU A 148 -0.28 7.06 21.75
CA GLU A 148 -0.53 5.69 21.29
C GLU A 148 -1.83 5.48 20.48
N ASN A 149 -2.90 6.24 20.77
CA ASN A 149 -4.20 6.08 20.14
C ASN A 149 -4.55 7.19 19.15
N SER A 150 -3.55 7.85 18.54
CA SER A 150 -3.79 8.88 17.55
C SER A 150 -4.41 8.28 16.29
N GLN A 151 -5.49 8.92 15.81
CA GLN A 151 -6.13 8.57 14.53
C GLN A 151 -5.86 9.66 13.51
N GLY A 152 -5.43 9.26 12.29
CA GLY A 152 -5.24 10.17 11.20
C GLY A 152 -6.57 10.66 10.62
N LYS A 153 -6.66 11.95 10.29
CA LYS A 153 -7.82 12.56 9.62
C LYS A 153 -7.36 13.61 8.62
N ILE A 154 -8.13 13.77 7.55
CA ILE A 154 -8.04 14.93 6.66
C ILE A 154 -9.13 15.89 7.11
N THR A 155 -8.72 17.02 7.67
CA THR A 155 -9.62 17.96 8.34
C THR A 155 -10.32 18.92 7.37
N ALA A 156 -11.35 19.62 7.87
CA ALA A 156 -12.00 20.71 7.13
C ALA A 156 -11.01 21.81 6.73
N GLU A 157 -10.05 22.12 7.59
CA GLU A 157 -8.98 23.08 7.35
C GLU A 157 -8.04 22.62 6.24
N GLU A 158 -7.72 21.33 6.18
CA GLU A 158 -6.96 20.77 5.05
C GLU A 158 -7.72 20.94 3.74
N CYS A 159 -9.04 20.65 3.73
CA CYS A 159 -9.86 20.88 2.53
C CYS A 159 -9.85 22.35 2.10
N ASN A 160 -9.92 23.30 3.04
CA ASN A 160 -9.81 24.74 2.75
C ASN A 160 -8.42 25.12 2.22
N ASP A 161 -7.37 24.54 2.76
CA ASP A 161 -5.99 24.77 2.31
C ASP A 161 -5.77 24.24 0.90
N ILE A 162 -6.32 23.06 0.57
CA ILE A 162 -6.35 22.51 -0.81
C ILE A 162 -7.01 23.51 -1.77
N ILE A 163 -8.21 24.01 -1.43
CA ILE A 163 -8.93 24.98 -2.26
C ILE A 163 -8.07 26.23 -2.48
N ARG A 164 -7.45 26.76 -1.43
CA ARG A 164 -6.58 27.92 -1.51
C ARG A 164 -5.39 27.67 -2.42
N LYS A 165 -4.65 26.57 -2.23
CA LYS A 165 -3.46 26.23 -3.03
C LYS A 165 -3.81 26.06 -4.51
N LEU A 166 -4.87 25.34 -4.81
CA LEU A 166 -5.26 25.07 -6.19
C LEU A 166 -5.92 26.28 -6.90
N SER A 167 -6.42 27.28 -6.17
CA SER A 167 -6.92 28.52 -6.78
C SER A 167 -5.81 29.42 -7.32
N LEU A 168 -4.56 29.23 -6.89
CA LEU A 168 -3.42 29.97 -7.41
C LEU A 168 -3.06 29.48 -8.82
N LYS A 169 -2.35 30.29 -9.60
CA LYS A 169 -1.79 29.87 -10.88
C LYS A 169 -0.62 28.92 -10.65
N SER A 170 -0.36 28.02 -11.63
CA SER A 170 0.87 27.24 -11.64
C SER A 170 2.10 28.15 -11.66
N PHE A 171 3.18 27.71 -11.02
CA PHE A 171 4.41 28.51 -10.86
C PHE A 171 5.42 28.27 -11.98
N GLU A 172 5.77 27.01 -12.26
CA GLU A 172 6.79 26.65 -13.24
C GLU A 172 6.36 25.57 -14.22
N SER A 173 5.40 24.71 -13.85
CA SER A 173 4.90 23.69 -14.75
C SER A 173 3.59 24.09 -15.43
N GLU A 174 3.22 23.38 -16.50
CA GLU A 174 1.93 23.57 -17.16
C GLU A 174 0.77 23.15 -16.28
N TYR A 175 0.94 22.05 -15.53
CA TYR A 175 -0.08 21.46 -14.68
C TYR A 175 0.19 21.72 -13.21
N LYS A 176 -0.89 21.97 -12.45
CA LYS A 176 -0.92 21.81 -11.00
C LYS A 176 -1.44 20.43 -10.66
N ILE A 177 -0.76 19.73 -9.79
CA ILE A 177 -1.09 18.36 -9.43
C ILE A 177 -1.32 18.30 -7.92
N LEU A 178 -2.47 17.78 -7.51
CA LEU A 178 -2.72 17.40 -6.13
C LEU A 178 -2.68 15.88 -6.00
N ILE A 179 -1.77 15.35 -5.19
CA ILE A 179 -1.79 13.97 -4.74
C ILE A 179 -2.49 13.95 -3.38
N LEU A 180 -3.70 13.38 -3.35
CA LEU A 180 -4.51 13.21 -2.15
C LEU A 180 -4.45 11.74 -1.73
N TRP A 181 -3.63 11.45 -0.72
CA TRP A 181 -3.44 10.10 -0.21
C TRP A 181 -4.42 9.79 0.91
N MET A 182 -5.07 8.63 0.85
CA MET A 182 -6.09 8.14 1.79
C MET A 182 -7.32 9.07 1.90
N PRO A 183 -8.00 9.35 0.77
CA PRO A 183 -9.22 10.18 0.76
C PRO A 183 -10.34 9.63 1.65
N GLU A 184 -10.32 8.36 2.02
CA GLU A 184 -11.21 7.74 2.99
C GLU A 184 -11.21 8.47 4.35
N MET A 185 -10.10 9.12 4.69
CA MET A 185 -9.91 9.83 5.96
C MET A 185 -10.53 11.23 5.99
N MET A 186 -11.12 11.69 4.88
CA MET A 186 -11.86 12.96 4.82
C MET A 186 -13.26 12.85 5.45
N GLY A 187 -13.91 11.68 5.35
CA GLY A 187 -15.31 11.55 5.75
C GLY A 187 -16.21 12.61 5.10
N ALA A 188 -17.11 13.20 5.86
CA ALA A 188 -18.03 14.24 5.38
C ALA A 188 -17.35 15.55 4.92
N GLU A 189 -16.13 15.82 5.38
CA GLU A 189 -15.40 17.05 5.01
C GLU A 189 -15.03 17.07 3.52
N GLY A 190 -14.93 15.91 2.88
CA GLY A 190 -14.70 15.78 1.44
C GLY A 190 -15.74 16.50 0.58
N ASN A 191 -16.94 16.75 1.09
CA ASN A 191 -17.97 17.54 0.37
C ASN A 191 -17.48 18.96 0.01
N LYS A 192 -16.55 19.53 0.76
CA LYS A 192 -15.97 20.84 0.48
C LYS A 192 -15.18 20.87 -0.82
N LEU A 193 -14.63 19.73 -1.25
CA LEU A 193 -13.86 19.62 -2.47
C LEU A 193 -14.70 19.36 -3.72
N LEU A 194 -15.99 19.04 -3.59
CA LEU A 194 -16.84 18.65 -4.72
C LEU A 194 -16.87 19.71 -5.82
N LYS A 195 -17.09 20.97 -5.47
CA LYS A 195 -17.12 22.06 -6.46
C LYS A 195 -15.77 22.20 -7.18
N LEU A 196 -14.66 22.04 -6.44
CA LEU A 196 -13.32 22.15 -7.00
C LEU A 196 -12.98 20.96 -7.91
N ILE A 197 -13.51 19.77 -7.61
CA ILE A 197 -13.34 18.59 -8.45
C ILE A 197 -14.25 18.66 -9.69
N GLU A 198 -15.46 19.25 -9.59
CA GLU A 198 -16.37 19.41 -10.73
C GLU A 198 -15.86 20.45 -11.73
N GLU A 199 -15.43 21.60 -11.24
CA GLU A 199 -14.98 22.74 -12.03
C GLU A 199 -13.56 23.14 -11.59
N PRO A 200 -12.54 22.31 -11.92
CA PRO A 200 -11.18 22.61 -11.52
C PRO A 200 -10.63 23.83 -12.26
N PRO A 201 -9.74 24.61 -11.64
CA PRO A 201 -8.96 25.60 -12.37
C PRO A 201 -8.23 24.97 -13.54
N ALA A 202 -7.96 25.74 -14.59
CA ALA A 202 -7.30 25.27 -15.78
C ALA A 202 -6.00 24.50 -15.43
N ASN A 203 -5.76 23.40 -16.15
CA ASN A 203 -4.57 22.56 -16.01
C ASN A 203 -4.34 22.05 -14.56
N THR A 204 -5.42 21.70 -13.87
CA THR A 204 -5.35 21.11 -12.53
C THR A 204 -5.71 19.64 -12.59
N LEU A 205 -4.82 18.78 -12.05
CA LEU A 205 -5.02 17.34 -11.96
C LEU A 205 -5.12 16.91 -10.50
N PHE A 206 -6.18 16.19 -10.18
CA PHE A 206 -6.33 15.47 -8.91
C PHE A 206 -5.93 14.03 -9.08
N ILE A 207 -5.04 13.52 -8.24
CA ILE A 207 -4.68 12.11 -8.15
C ILE A 207 -5.03 11.65 -6.73
N LEU A 208 -6.18 11.01 -6.59
CA LEU A 208 -6.61 10.40 -5.34
C LEU A 208 -6.02 9.00 -5.25
N VAL A 209 -5.41 8.66 -4.14
CA VAL A 209 -4.79 7.35 -3.89
C VAL A 209 -5.51 6.69 -2.73
N ALA A 210 -6.30 5.68 -3.01
CA ALA A 210 -7.22 5.03 -2.09
C ALA A 210 -7.03 3.52 -2.01
N LYS A 211 -7.42 2.93 -0.88
CA LYS A 211 -7.46 1.47 -0.70
C LYS A 211 -8.89 0.90 -0.72
N ASN A 212 -9.89 1.69 -0.37
CA ASN A 212 -11.26 1.22 -0.22
C ASN A 212 -12.29 2.27 -0.69
N GLU A 213 -12.90 2.02 -1.85
CA GLU A 213 -13.90 2.93 -2.41
C GLU A 213 -15.15 3.07 -1.55
N ALA A 214 -15.55 2.02 -0.81
CA ALA A 214 -16.75 2.06 0.04
C ALA A 214 -16.66 3.08 1.19
N GLN A 215 -15.46 3.56 1.51
CA GLN A 215 -15.22 4.58 2.54
C GLN A 215 -15.10 6.00 1.97
N ILE A 216 -15.13 6.15 0.66
CA ILE A 216 -15.09 7.45 -0.02
C ILE A 216 -16.52 7.87 -0.35
N LEU A 217 -16.79 9.17 -0.28
CA LEU A 217 -18.09 9.72 -0.66
C LEU A 217 -18.43 9.34 -2.12
N PRO A 218 -19.61 8.75 -2.39
CA PRO A 218 -20.03 8.41 -3.75
C PRO A 218 -20.01 9.61 -4.70
N THR A 219 -20.26 10.81 -4.16
CA THR A 219 -20.20 12.07 -4.89
C THR A 219 -18.79 12.43 -5.39
N ILE A 220 -17.74 12.00 -4.70
CA ILE A 220 -16.34 12.14 -5.16
C ILE A 220 -16.03 11.09 -6.22
N ILE A 221 -16.40 9.82 -5.95
CA ILE A 221 -16.14 8.70 -6.85
C ILE A 221 -16.75 8.96 -8.24
N SER A 222 -17.99 9.46 -8.29
CA SER A 222 -18.71 9.72 -9.55
C SER A 222 -18.06 10.78 -10.45
N ARG A 223 -17.12 11.57 -9.91
CA ARG A 223 -16.39 12.65 -10.61
C ARG A 223 -14.95 12.27 -10.93
N CYS A 224 -14.50 11.12 -10.49
CA CYS A 224 -13.15 10.63 -10.72
C CYS A 224 -13.15 9.51 -11.76
N GLN A 225 -12.15 9.49 -12.61
CA GLN A 225 -11.85 8.32 -13.41
C GLN A 225 -11.20 7.26 -12.52
N LEU A 226 -11.91 6.15 -12.30
CA LEU A 226 -11.40 5.03 -11.50
C LEU A 226 -10.35 4.24 -12.28
N ILE A 227 -9.20 4.05 -11.67
CA ILE A 227 -8.08 3.24 -12.16
C ILE A 227 -7.75 2.22 -11.08
N LYS A 228 -8.01 0.94 -11.36
CA LYS A 228 -7.68 -0.15 -10.43
C LYS A 228 -6.19 -0.45 -10.50
N VAL A 229 -5.53 -0.47 -9.35
CA VAL A 229 -4.13 -0.87 -9.19
C VAL A 229 -4.12 -2.31 -8.69
N PRO A 230 -3.75 -3.29 -9.53
CA PRO A 230 -3.80 -4.69 -9.14
C PRO A 230 -2.70 -5.05 -8.13
N SER A 231 -2.88 -6.18 -7.45
CA SER A 231 -1.84 -6.77 -6.60
C SER A 231 -0.59 -7.07 -7.40
N LEU A 232 0.57 -6.96 -6.78
CA LEU A 232 1.86 -7.30 -7.40
C LEU A 232 1.97 -8.82 -7.59
N SER A 233 2.61 -9.25 -8.68
CA SER A 233 2.92 -10.66 -8.83
C SER A 233 4.01 -11.10 -7.83
N ALA A 234 4.01 -12.37 -7.42
CA ALA A 234 5.07 -12.91 -6.59
C ALA A 234 6.46 -12.69 -7.20
N ALA A 235 6.60 -12.81 -8.53
CA ALA A 235 7.85 -12.55 -9.24
C ALA A 235 8.32 -11.08 -9.08
N ASN A 236 7.40 -10.11 -9.15
CA ASN A 236 7.75 -8.70 -8.96
C ASN A 236 8.22 -8.41 -7.53
N ILE A 237 7.59 -9.03 -6.54
CA ILE A 237 7.98 -8.90 -5.13
C ILE A 237 9.33 -9.57 -4.88
N GLU A 238 9.53 -10.81 -5.40
CA GLU A 238 10.79 -11.54 -5.29
C GLU A 238 11.95 -10.73 -5.85
N THR A 239 11.82 -10.23 -7.08
CA THR A 239 12.83 -9.38 -7.72
C THR A 239 13.12 -8.13 -6.87
N ALA A 240 12.08 -7.45 -6.39
CA ALA A 240 12.25 -6.24 -5.60
C ALA A 240 12.93 -6.53 -4.23
N LEU A 241 12.65 -7.65 -3.58
CA LEU A 241 13.32 -8.06 -2.35
C LEU A 241 14.81 -8.35 -2.58
N ILE A 242 15.16 -9.01 -3.68
CA ILE A 242 16.56 -9.30 -4.02
C ILE A 242 17.32 -8.00 -4.35
N GLU A 243 16.77 -7.17 -5.25
CA GLU A 243 17.47 -5.98 -5.76
C GLU A 243 17.54 -4.84 -4.75
N ARG A 244 16.47 -4.62 -3.97
CA ARG A 244 16.37 -3.45 -3.07
C ARG A 244 16.72 -3.77 -1.62
N ASN A 245 16.41 -4.98 -1.16
CA ASN A 245 16.61 -5.39 0.23
C ASN A 245 17.77 -6.36 0.41
N HIS A 246 18.42 -6.78 -0.70
CA HIS A 246 19.53 -7.74 -0.68
C HIS A 246 19.18 -9.06 0.00
N SER A 247 17.90 -9.45 -0.04
CA SER A 247 17.44 -10.73 0.49
C SER A 247 18.02 -11.89 -0.35
N ASP A 248 18.30 -13.01 0.28
CA ASP A 248 18.67 -14.21 -0.48
C ASP A 248 17.47 -14.72 -1.32
N ALA A 249 17.77 -15.34 -2.46
CA ALA A 249 16.75 -15.75 -3.42
C ALA A 249 15.72 -16.75 -2.85
N SER A 250 16.13 -17.61 -1.92
CA SER A 250 15.23 -18.62 -1.33
C SER A 250 14.24 -17.96 -0.38
N THR A 251 14.71 -17.07 0.48
CA THR A 251 13.90 -16.29 1.41
C THR A 251 12.99 -15.30 0.67
N ALA A 252 13.52 -14.59 -0.34
CA ALA A 252 12.73 -13.68 -1.17
C ALA A 252 11.56 -14.39 -1.86
N ARG A 253 11.80 -15.58 -2.39
CA ARG A 253 10.76 -16.40 -3.02
C ARG A 253 9.69 -16.86 -2.02
N GLN A 254 10.06 -17.32 -0.84
CA GLN A 254 9.10 -17.72 0.19
C GLN A 254 8.25 -16.52 0.64
N ILE A 255 8.90 -15.40 0.96
CA ILE A 255 8.21 -14.18 1.38
C ILE A 255 7.25 -13.66 0.30
N SER A 256 7.66 -13.67 -0.97
CA SER A 256 6.84 -13.18 -2.08
C SER A 256 5.53 -13.95 -2.25
N LEU A 257 5.51 -15.23 -1.91
CA LEU A 257 4.31 -16.07 -1.94
C LEU A 257 3.37 -15.77 -0.77
N ILE A 258 3.91 -15.43 0.41
CA ILE A 258 3.12 -15.15 1.62
C ILE A 258 2.55 -13.73 1.58
N ALA A 259 3.26 -12.80 0.96
CA ALA A 259 2.92 -11.37 0.97
C ALA A 259 1.67 -10.97 0.17
N ASP A 260 1.02 -11.92 -0.50
CA ASP A 260 -0.26 -11.77 -1.22
C ASP A 260 -0.34 -10.50 -2.10
N GLY A 261 0.73 -10.24 -2.84
CA GLY A 261 0.80 -9.10 -3.75
C GLY A 261 1.09 -7.75 -3.10
N SER A 262 1.40 -7.71 -1.79
CA SER A 262 1.77 -6.51 -1.04
C SER A 262 3.28 -6.44 -0.78
N TYR A 263 3.98 -5.50 -1.41
CA TYR A 263 5.40 -5.30 -1.12
C TYR A 263 5.67 -4.80 0.31
N ARG A 264 4.72 -4.06 0.90
CA ARG A 264 4.79 -3.67 2.30
C ARG A 264 4.84 -4.89 3.23
N GLU A 265 3.91 -5.83 3.05
CA GLU A 265 3.89 -7.07 3.85
C GLU A 265 5.16 -7.88 3.62
N ALA A 266 5.66 -7.92 2.38
CA ALA A 266 6.93 -8.58 2.07
C ALA A 266 8.11 -7.99 2.83
N LEU A 267 8.20 -6.65 2.94
CA LEU A 267 9.23 -5.97 3.72
C LEU A 267 9.14 -6.32 5.21
N GLN A 268 7.94 -6.34 5.76
CA GLN A 268 7.73 -6.68 7.16
C GLN A 268 8.10 -8.14 7.46
N LEU A 269 7.68 -9.06 6.58
CA LEU A 269 8.08 -10.47 6.68
C LEU A 269 9.60 -10.64 6.58
N SER A 270 10.28 -9.88 5.72
CA SER A 270 11.72 -9.91 5.58
C SER A 270 12.46 -9.44 6.85
N GLN A 271 11.94 -8.41 7.52
CA GLN A 271 12.51 -7.90 8.78
C GLN A 271 12.38 -8.89 9.94
N HIS A 272 11.41 -9.81 9.87
CA HIS A 272 11.11 -10.80 10.91
C HIS A 272 11.36 -12.25 10.44
N ALA A 273 12.15 -12.44 9.40
CA ALA A 273 12.46 -13.78 8.83
C ALA A 273 13.13 -14.73 9.83
N GLU A 274 13.66 -14.23 10.95
CA GLU A 274 14.23 -15.05 12.04
C GLU A 274 13.16 -15.66 12.96
N GLU A 275 11.90 -15.22 12.91
CA GLU A 275 10.86 -15.76 13.77
C GLU A 275 10.32 -17.10 13.23
N ASP A 276 10.36 -18.12 14.06
CA ASP A 276 9.82 -19.46 13.71
C ASP A 276 8.28 -19.47 13.87
N TRP A 277 7.59 -18.81 12.91
CA TRP A 277 6.12 -18.82 12.85
C TRP A 277 5.55 -20.22 12.77
N GLN A 278 6.28 -21.15 12.18
CA GLN A 278 5.85 -22.55 12.09
C GLN A 278 5.85 -23.23 13.45
N ALA A 279 6.86 -23.00 14.28
CA ALA A 279 6.89 -23.50 15.64
C ALA A 279 5.76 -22.91 16.48
N LEU A 280 5.57 -21.59 16.42
CA LEU A 280 4.51 -20.88 17.15
C LEU A 280 3.11 -21.37 16.75
N LEU A 281 2.87 -21.60 15.45
CA LEU A 281 1.61 -22.17 14.96
C LEU A 281 1.40 -23.62 15.42
N ARG A 282 2.46 -24.43 15.42
CA ARG A 282 2.41 -25.80 15.93
C ARG A 282 2.06 -25.85 17.41
N GLU A 283 2.64 -24.95 18.20
CA GLU A 283 2.33 -24.81 19.63
C GLU A 283 0.87 -24.43 19.82
N TRP A 284 0.35 -23.45 19.06
CA TRP A 284 -1.05 -23.06 19.12
C TRP A 284 -2.01 -24.18 18.80
N LEU A 285 -1.78 -24.89 17.69
CA LEU A 285 -2.62 -26.03 17.28
C LEU A 285 -2.54 -27.15 18.32
N ASN A 286 -1.37 -27.44 18.88
CA ASN A 286 -1.25 -28.42 19.95
C ASN A 286 -1.95 -27.98 21.24
N ALA A 287 -1.83 -26.72 21.64
CA ALA A 287 -2.56 -26.15 22.79
C ALA A 287 -4.07 -26.26 22.57
N THR A 288 -4.53 -25.96 21.36
CA THR A 288 -5.96 -25.99 21.00
C THR A 288 -6.52 -27.42 20.98
N LEU A 289 -5.79 -28.37 20.36
CA LEU A 289 -6.32 -29.69 20.05
C LEU A 289 -5.93 -30.78 21.04
N LYS A 290 -4.81 -30.62 21.80
CA LYS A 290 -4.24 -31.70 22.63
C LYS A 290 -4.09 -31.34 24.10
N TYR A 291 -3.60 -30.12 24.42
CA TYR A 291 -3.16 -29.81 25.79
C TYR A 291 -4.22 -29.12 26.64
N GLY A 292 -5.29 -28.62 26.03
CA GLY A 292 -6.45 -28.07 26.73
C GLY A 292 -6.28 -26.65 27.27
N PRO A 293 -7.23 -26.17 28.12
CA PRO A 293 -7.41 -24.74 28.42
C PRO A 293 -6.19 -24.03 29.04
N VAL A 294 -5.43 -24.72 29.88
CA VAL A 294 -4.26 -24.10 30.54
C VAL A 294 -3.18 -23.74 29.50
N ALA A 295 -2.90 -24.65 28.57
CA ALA A 295 -1.93 -24.39 27.51
C ALA A 295 -2.43 -23.31 26.54
N GLN A 296 -3.74 -23.28 26.26
CA GLN A 296 -4.38 -22.24 25.43
C GLN A 296 -4.20 -20.86 26.05
N VAL A 297 -4.49 -20.70 27.34
CA VAL A 297 -4.32 -19.43 28.08
C VAL A 297 -2.86 -18.97 28.03
N LYS A 298 -1.92 -19.88 28.31
CA LYS A 298 -0.49 -19.56 28.27
C LYS A 298 -0.05 -19.05 26.89
N TRP A 299 -0.43 -19.75 25.83
CA TRP A 299 -0.08 -19.37 24.48
C TRP A 299 -0.71 -18.01 24.10
N VAL A 300 -1.97 -17.78 24.45
CA VAL A 300 -2.63 -16.48 24.21
C VAL A 300 -1.96 -15.34 24.98
N ASP A 301 -1.52 -15.58 26.21
CA ASP A 301 -0.78 -14.58 26.99
C ASP A 301 0.57 -14.22 26.34
N GLU A 302 1.27 -15.18 25.72
CA GLU A 302 2.50 -14.94 24.98
C GLU A 302 2.21 -14.18 23.68
N MET A 303 1.23 -14.64 22.87
CA MET A 303 0.81 -13.98 21.64
C MET A 303 0.32 -12.54 21.87
N SER A 304 -0.40 -12.29 22.97
CA SER A 304 -0.91 -10.95 23.28
C SER A 304 0.18 -9.92 23.59
N LYS A 305 1.38 -10.36 23.96
CA LYS A 305 2.55 -9.49 24.21
C LYS A 305 3.27 -9.12 22.92
N LEU A 306 3.06 -9.85 21.83
CA LEU A 306 3.58 -9.48 20.51
C LEU A 306 2.87 -8.21 20.02
N GLY A 307 3.61 -7.34 19.35
CA GLY A 307 3.04 -6.15 18.72
C GLY A 307 2.02 -6.53 17.63
N ARG A 308 1.10 -5.62 17.31
CA ARG A 308 0.01 -5.84 16.33
C ARG A 308 0.50 -6.34 14.98
N GLU A 309 1.60 -5.78 14.50
CA GLU A 309 2.18 -6.19 13.21
C GLU A 309 2.60 -7.66 13.23
N LYS A 310 3.27 -8.10 14.29
CA LYS A 310 3.66 -9.52 14.45
C LYS A 310 2.45 -10.44 14.56
N GLN A 311 1.41 -10.02 15.27
CA GLN A 311 0.14 -10.75 15.36
C GLN A 311 -0.51 -10.90 13.99
N LYS A 312 -0.55 -9.83 13.19
CA LYS A 312 -1.06 -9.83 11.82
C LYS A 312 -0.23 -10.77 10.93
N GLN A 313 1.10 -10.66 10.97
CA GLN A 313 2.00 -11.52 10.20
C GLN A 313 1.83 -13.01 10.53
N PHE A 314 1.65 -13.33 11.81
CA PHE A 314 1.36 -14.69 12.22
C PHE A 314 0.04 -15.21 11.61
N LEU A 315 -1.01 -14.41 11.59
CA LEU A 315 -2.28 -14.78 10.96
C LEU A 315 -2.15 -14.95 9.44
N LEU A 316 -1.40 -14.05 8.76
CA LEU A 316 -1.11 -14.16 7.33
C LEU A 316 -0.30 -15.42 7.01
N TYR A 317 0.70 -15.75 7.82
CA TYR A 317 1.46 -16.97 7.68
C TYR A 317 0.56 -18.22 7.80
N PHE A 318 -0.37 -18.24 8.76
CA PHE A 318 -1.32 -19.33 8.88
C PHE A 318 -2.27 -19.43 7.69
N ASN A 319 -2.81 -18.31 7.20
CA ASN A 319 -3.63 -18.26 5.98
C ASN A 319 -2.87 -18.83 4.79
N HIS A 320 -1.61 -18.44 4.59
CA HIS A 320 -0.76 -19.00 3.53
C HIS A 320 -0.63 -20.51 3.62
N LEU A 321 -0.36 -21.06 4.82
CA LEU A 321 -0.26 -22.51 5.00
C LEU A 321 -1.58 -23.24 4.75
N LEU A 322 -2.72 -22.66 5.11
CA LEU A 322 -4.05 -23.22 4.79
C LEU A 322 -4.28 -23.23 3.28
N GLU A 323 -3.97 -22.14 2.59
CA GLU A 323 -4.06 -22.07 1.13
C GLU A 323 -3.18 -23.14 0.46
N MET A 324 -1.91 -23.27 0.88
CA MET A 324 -1.01 -24.29 0.39
C MET A 324 -1.53 -25.71 0.69
N SER A 325 -2.15 -25.90 1.84
CA SER A 325 -2.77 -27.18 2.24
C SER A 325 -3.95 -27.53 1.31
N MET A 326 -4.81 -26.58 0.99
CA MET A 326 -5.93 -26.78 0.05
C MET A 326 -5.41 -27.05 -1.37
N ARG A 327 -4.43 -26.26 -1.85
CA ARG A 327 -3.79 -26.45 -3.16
C ARG A 327 -3.13 -27.82 -3.26
N LEU A 328 -2.39 -28.25 -2.22
CA LEU A 328 -1.76 -29.57 -2.18
C LEU A 328 -2.79 -30.71 -2.26
N ARG A 329 -3.95 -30.54 -1.63
CA ARG A 329 -5.04 -31.52 -1.69
C ARG A 329 -5.66 -31.63 -3.09
N ILE A 330 -5.79 -30.51 -3.80
CA ILE A 330 -6.45 -30.46 -5.13
C ILE A 330 -5.46 -30.81 -6.25
N LEU A 331 -4.25 -30.25 -6.23
CA LEU A 331 -3.27 -30.30 -7.32
C LEU A 331 -2.14 -31.32 -7.08
N GLY A 332 -2.07 -31.93 -5.90
CA GLY A 332 -1.03 -32.89 -5.55
C GLY A 332 0.39 -32.30 -5.63
N ASP A 333 1.31 -33.07 -6.20
CA ASP A 333 2.74 -32.73 -6.26
C ASP A 333 3.09 -31.58 -7.23
N ALA A 334 2.14 -31.08 -8.00
CA ALA A 334 2.34 -29.97 -8.91
C ALA A 334 2.52 -28.61 -8.19
N VAL A 335 2.26 -28.55 -6.87
CA VAL A 335 2.37 -27.32 -6.07
C VAL A 335 3.85 -27.06 -5.74
N ALA A 336 4.34 -25.90 -6.16
CA ALA A 336 5.68 -25.42 -5.81
C ALA A 336 5.69 -24.89 -4.36
N ILE A 337 6.08 -25.73 -3.41
CA ILE A 337 6.12 -25.42 -1.96
C ILE A 337 7.42 -25.98 -1.35
N GLY A 338 7.96 -25.30 -0.36
CA GLY A 338 9.13 -25.77 0.39
C GLY A 338 8.86 -27.09 1.12
N GLU A 339 9.89 -27.92 1.30
CA GLU A 339 9.73 -29.26 1.91
C GLU A 339 9.12 -29.21 3.32
N LYS A 340 9.57 -28.27 4.15
CA LYS A 340 9.05 -28.08 5.52
C LYS A 340 7.58 -27.65 5.54
N GLU A 341 7.20 -26.72 4.65
CA GLU A 341 5.84 -26.24 4.52
C GLU A 341 4.92 -27.33 3.94
N ARG A 342 5.42 -28.13 3.00
CA ARG A 342 4.72 -29.29 2.44
C ARG A 342 4.35 -30.31 3.51
N ASP A 343 5.28 -30.66 4.39
CA ASP A 343 5.00 -31.58 5.51
C ASP A 343 3.95 -31.01 6.45
N PHE A 344 4.03 -29.70 6.75
CA PHE A 344 3.04 -29.04 7.61
C PHE A 344 1.66 -28.97 6.94
N ALA A 345 1.59 -28.59 5.67
CA ALA A 345 0.36 -28.55 4.87
C ALA A 345 -0.28 -29.94 4.77
N ALA A 346 0.51 -30.98 4.57
CA ALA A 346 0.01 -32.37 4.56
C ALA A 346 -0.56 -32.80 5.93
N ARG A 347 0.00 -32.32 7.04
CA ARG A 347 -0.56 -32.54 8.38
C ARG A 347 -1.85 -31.77 8.60
N LEU A 348 -1.97 -30.53 8.15
CA LEU A 348 -3.22 -29.75 8.17
C LEU A 348 -4.32 -30.50 7.43
N ASN A 349 -4.01 -31.06 6.26
CA ASN A 349 -4.95 -31.87 5.48
C ASN A 349 -5.48 -33.13 6.19
N ARG A 350 -4.75 -33.65 7.19
CA ARG A 350 -5.19 -34.78 7.99
C ARG A 350 -6.14 -34.39 9.12
N ILE A 351 -6.05 -33.15 9.61
CA ILE A 351 -6.81 -32.70 10.77
C ILE A 351 -8.05 -31.88 10.39
N ALA A 352 -8.10 -31.30 9.18
CA ALA A 352 -9.20 -30.45 8.72
C ALA A 352 -9.59 -30.73 7.27
N THR A 353 -10.89 -30.72 6.98
CA THR A 353 -11.44 -30.80 5.61
C THR A 353 -11.25 -29.45 4.90
N ILE A 354 -11.52 -29.40 3.57
CA ILE A 354 -11.47 -28.12 2.81
C ILE A 354 -12.43 -27.10 3.42
N GLU A 355 -13.67 -27.49 3.68
CA GLU A 355 -14.68 -26.61 4.26
C GLU A 355 -14.29 -26.07 5.63
N GLN A 356 -13.62 -26.90 6.45
CA GLN A 356 -13.09 -26.47 7.73
C GLN A 356 -11.93 -25.50 7.56
N GLN A 357 -11.04 -25.75 6.59
CA GLN A 357 -9.92 -24.85 6.28
C GLN A 357 -10.44 -23.49 5.77
N GLU A 358 -11.44 -23.46 4.89
CA GLU A 358 -12.11 -22.23 4.44
C GLU A 358 -12.75 -21.47 5.60
N ALA A 359 -13.41 -22.16 6.53
CA ALA A 359 -13.99 -21.54 7.71
C ALA A 359 -12.89 -20.93 8.62
N ILE A 360 -11.73 -21.59 8.75
CA ILE A 360 -10.59 -21.08 9.50
C ILE A 360 -10.05 -19.81 8.82
N VAL A 361 -9.84 -19.81 7.50
CA VAL A 361 -9.40 -18.61 6.74
C VAL A 361 -10.32 -17.42 7.02
N GLN A 362 -11.65 -17.60 6.95
CA GLN A 362 -12.60 -16.53 7.23
C GLN A 362 -12.46 -15.96 8.65
N GLU A 363 -12.21 -16.81 9.65
CA GLU A 363 -12.00 -16.34 11.02
C GLU A 363 -10.65 -15.66 11.22
N LEU A 364 -9.61 -16.10 10.53
CA LEU A 364 -8.29 -15.43 10.53
C LEU A 364 -8.36 -14.05 9.87
N ASP A 365 -9.06 -13.91 8.74
CA ASP A 365 -9.26 -12.63 8.08
C ASP A 365 -10.03 -11.64 8.95
N ARG A 366 -11.10 -12.12 9.64
CA ARG A 366 -11.81 -11.30 10.62
C ARG A 366 -10.91 -10.88 11.77
N ALA A 367 -10.07 -11.78 12.26
CA ALA A 367 -9.13 -11.46 13.32
C ALA A 367 -8.13 -10.39 12.87
N GLY A 368 -7.58 -10.50 11.67
CA GLY A 368 -6.72 -9.50 11.04
C GLY A 368 -7.38 -8.12 10.99
N TYR A 369 -8.63 -8.08 10.48
CA TYR A 369 -9.44 -6.85 10.45
C TYR A 369 -9.64 -6.21 11.84
N HIS A 370 -9.86 -7.02 12.88
CA HIS A 370 -10.02 -6.51 14.24
C HIS A 370 -8.71 -6.02 14.85
N ILE A 371 -7.57 -6.65 14.54
CA ILE A 371 -6.22 -6.20 14.96
C ILE A 371 -5.95 -4.79 14.40
N GLU A 372 -6.24 -4.56 13.13
CA GLU A 372 -6.08 -3.24 12.49
C GLU A 372 -6.92 -2.13 13.17
N ARG A 373 -8.05 -2.51 13.78
CA ARG A 373 -8.95 -1.61 14.50
C ARG A 373 -8.74 -1.56 16.00
N ASN A 374 -7.56 -1.93 16.46
CA ASN A 374 -7.17 -1.85 17.87
C ASN A 374 -7.99 -2.73 18.82
N ALA A 375 -8.50 -3.87 18.36
CA ALA A 375 -9.13 -4.83 19.24
C ALA A 375 -8.16 -5.34 20.31
N ASN A 376 -8.69 -5.72 21.47
CA ASN A 376 -7.89 -6.32 22.51
C ASN A 376 -7.38 -7.70 22.08
N ALA A 377 -6.07 -7.83 21.85
CA ALA A 377 -5.43 -9.04 21.33
C ALA A 377 -5.72 -10.27 22.19
N LYS A 378 -5.72 -10.14 23.52
CA LYS A 378 -5.98 -11.27 24.42
C LYS A 378 -7.40 -11.84 24.21
N ILE A 379 -8.41 -10.96 24.17
CA ILE A 379 -9.80 -11.36 23.92
C ILE A 379 -9.94 -11.97 22.52
N LEU A 380 -9.32 -11.36 21.53
CA LEU A 380 -9.38 -11.79 20.14
C LEU A 380 -8.79 -13.19 19.96
N PHE A 381 -7.57 -13.44 20.47
CA PHE A 381 -6.92 -14.74 20.34
C PHE A 381 -7.59 -15.83 21.18
N HIS A 382 -8.20 -15.50 22.33
CA HIS A 382 -9.04 -16.46 23.06
C HIS A 382 -10.25 -16.86 22.24
N ALA A 383 -11.00 -15.89 21.68
CA ALA A 383 -12.17 -16.16 20.85
C ALA A 383 -11.78 -16.99 19.60
N LEU A 384 -10.66 -16.65 18.96
CA LEU A 384 -10.16 -17.36 17.80
C LEU A 384 -9.76 -18.81 18.14
N THR A 385 -9.08 -19.03 19.29
CA THR A 385 -8.69 -20.36 19.77
C THR A 385 -9.92 -21.25 20.01
N ILE A 386 -10.97 -20.70 20.63
CA ILE A 386 -12.23 -21.42 20.88
C ILE A 386 -12.91 -21.78 19.53
N LYS A 387 -12.98 -20.83 18.60
CA LYS A 387 -13.56 -21.06 17.27
C LYS A 387 -12.80 -22.15 16.50
N LEU A 388 -11.46 -22.08 16.49
CA LEU A 388 -10.61 -23.11 15.86
C LEU A 388 -10.87 -24.49 16.44
N TYR A 389 -11.01 -24.61 17.76
CA TYR A 389 -11.34 -25.87 18.42
C TYR A 389 -12.66 -26.42 17.89
N HIS A 390 -13.75 -25.62 17.87
CA HIS A 390 -15.05 -26.06 17.40
C HIS A 390 -15.08 -26.39 15.90
N ILE A 391 -14.39 -25.60 15.07
CA ILE A 391 -14.29 -25.90 13.62
C ILE A 391 -13.61 -27.26 13.39
N ILE A 392 -12.51 -27.54 14.07
CA ILE A 392 -11.71 -28.73 13.83
C ILE A 392 -12.32 -29.96 14.53
N GLN A 393 -12.68 -29.87 15.82
CA GLN A 393 -13.10 -31.02 16.63
C GLN A 393 -14.59 -31.30 16.49
N ASP A 394 -15.44 -30.28 16.56
CA ASP A 394 -16.88 -30.43 16.56
C ASP A 394 -17.49 -30.37 15.15
N LYS A 395 -16.63 -30.16 14.13
CA LYS A 395 -17.04 -29.97 12.72
C LYS A 395 -18.11 -28.88 12.53
N MET A 396 -18.08 -27.89 13.43
CA MET A 396 -18.99 -26.74 13.33
C MET A 396 -18.42 -25.73 12.35
N VAL A 397 -19.06 -25.55 11.21
CA VAL A 397 -18.79 -24.42 10.31
C VAL A 397 -19.75 -23.31 10.70
N PHE A 398 -19.25 -22.22 11.24
CA PHE A 398 -20.06 -21.04 11.57
C PHE A 398 -20.45 -20.34 10.26
N LEU A 399 -21.59 -20.76 9.69
CA LEU A 399 -22.18 -20.02 8.58
C LEU A 399 -22.72 -18.69 9.12
N ASN A 400 -22.14 -17.58 8.67
CA ASN A 400 -22.72 -16.27 8.95
C ASN A 400 -23.74 -15.94 7.88
N ASN A 401 -24.94 -15.69 8.33
CA ASN A 401 -26.00 -15.00 7.58
C ASN A 401 -25.68 -13.51 7.44
#